data_ebda69f6ddbdae93ea81d231332cd1e5
#
_entry.id   ebda69f6ddbdae93ea81d231332cd1e5
#
_cell.length_a   1.000
_cell.length_b   1.000
_cell.length_c   1.000
_cell.angle_alpha   90.00
_cell.angle_beta   90.00
_cell.angle_gamma   90.00
#
_symmetry.space_group_name_H-M   'P 1'
#
loop_
_entity.id
_entity.type
_entity.pdbx_description
1 polymer ?
#
loop_
_entity_poly.entity_id
_entity_poly.type
_entity_poly.pdbx_seq_one_letter_code
_entity_poly.pdbx_strand_id
1 'polypeptide(L)'
;MTTATDVNQPTLQPAAPTGRRLSWPVLLLIIAGGLALTSIVRLITGADGITNVSQMSTALQLAVPIGLAGLGGLWAERAGVVNIGLEGMMILGTWFGAWAGFQWGPWTGVLVGILGGAIGGLLHALVTVTFNVNHIVSGVAINILALGATRYLAPLAFEGHTGGSAKQSPAVDSLGHFTVPGLSDALRDLNNQGWFFVSDIAGLLGGLVTNVSWLTLIAIALIPATWWILWRTAFGLRLRSCGENPVAAESLGVNVYKYKYIAVVISGGLAGLGGVFLSTVANPFYLEGQVSGRGFIGLAAMIFGNWMPGGLALGAGLFGYTDSLNLRGGSANVHALLLLGALLLIIAAIFLVVRKKYAPSMITAVVAALVFAWYATTDEVPNQVVSATPYVITLVVLALSAQRLRMPKADGLPYRKGQGK
;
A
#
# COMPACT_ATOMS: atom_id res chain seq x y z
N MET A 1 -0.85 -26.49 -61.32
CA MET A 1 0.28 -26.44 -60.38
C MET A 1 -0.01 -25.35 -59.35
N THR A 2 -0.61 -25.73 -58.25
CA THR A 2 -1.02 -24.85 -57.17
C THR A 2 -0.03 -25.03 -56.04
N THR A 3 0.69 -24.00 -55.72
CA THR A 3 1.67 -23.93 -54.65
C THR A 3 0.98 -23.91 -53.28
N ALA A 4 1.35 -24.85 -52.43
CA ALA A 4 0.88 -24.95 -51.05
C ALA A 4 1.28 -23.71 -50.26
N THR A 5 0.30 -23.09 -49.62
CA THR A 5 0.51 -22.02 -48.65
C THR A 5 1.07 -22.61 -47.35
N ASP A 6 2.25 -22.18 -46.97
CA ASP A 6 2.86 -22.43 -45.68
C ASP A 6 1.95 -21.93 -44.56
N VAL A 7 1.37 -22.85 -43.83
CA VAL A 7 0.64 -22.57 -42.57
C VAL A 7 1.70 -22.24 -41.51
N ASN A 8 1.83 -20.97 -41.18
CA ASN A 8 2.69 -20.45 -40.14
C ASN A 8 2.28 -21.06 -38.78
N GLN A 9 2.91 -22.17 -38.40
CA GLN A 9 2.75 -22.73 -37.04
C GLN A 9 3.32 -21.69 -36.03
N PRO A 10 2.56 -21.34 -34.99
CA PRO A 10 3.11 -20.47 -33.95
C PRO A 10 4.25 -21.23 -33.26
N THR A 11 5.46 -20.72 -33.43
CA THR A 11 6.65 -21.21 -32.72
C THR A 11 6.39 -21.07 -31.22
N LEU A 12 6.30 -22.20 -30.54
CA LEU A 12 6.25 -22.26 -29.08
C LEU A 12 7.54 -21.58 -28.56
N GLN A 13 7.42 -20.34 -28.10
CA GLN A 13 8.52 -19.68 -27.40
C GLN A 13 8.89 -20.53 -26.18
N PRO A 14 10.18 -20.86 -25.99
CA PRO A 14 10.63 -21.61 -24.82
C PRO A 14 10.18 -20.87 -23.56
N ALA A 15 9.57 -21.62 -22.63
CA ALA A 15 9.16 -21.09 -21.34
C ALA A 15 10.32 -20.35 -20.69
N ALA A 16 10.11 -19.06 -20.37
CA ALA A 16 11.11 -18.24 -19.70
C ALA A 16 11.60 -18.97 -18.44
N PRO A 17 12.92 -18.99 -18.17
CA PRO A 17 13.48 -19.72 -17.05
C PRO A 17 12.82 -19.27 -15.75
N THR A 18 12.21 -20.21 -15.05
CA THR A 18 11.61 -19.99 -13.73
C THR A 18 12.70 -19.52 -12.78
N GLY A 19 12.69 -18.23 -12.44
CA GLY A 19 13.65 -17.66 -11.50
C GLY A 19 13.67 -18.51 -10.22
N ARG A 20 14.86 -18.95 -9.79
CA ARG A 20 15.06 -19.68 -8.54
C ARG A 20 14.36 -18.94 -7.41
N ARG A 21 13.34 -19.54 -6.83
CA ARG A 21 12.73 -19.05 -5.59
C ARG A 21 13.80 -19.09 -4.51
N LEU A 22 14.04 -17.96 -3.84
CA LEU A 22 14.88 -17.91 -2.65
C LEU A 22 14.35 -18.93 -1.64
N SER A 23 15.23 -19.79 -1.13
CA SER A 23 14.83 -20.72 -0.07
C SER A 23 14.54 -19.96 1.23
N TRP A 24 13.64 -20.48 2.03
CA TRP A 24 13.27 -19.87 3.34
C TRP A 24 14.50 -19.52 4.21
N PRO A 25 15.53 -20.38 4.35
CA PRO A 25 16.73 -20.04 5.12
C PRO A 25 17.47 -18.80 4.56
N VAL A 26 17.56 -18.68 3.24
CA VAL A 26 18.23 -17.51 2.61
C VAL A 26 17.42 -16.23 2.86
N LEU A 27 16.09 -16.31 2.81
CA LEU A 27 15.23 -15.16 3.13
C LEU A 27 15.43 -14.72 4.59
N LEU A 28 15.43 -15.66 5.53
CA LEU A 28 15.68 -15.37 6.96
C LEU A 28 17.06 -14.78 7.19
N LEU A 29 18.10 -15.26 6.49
CA LEU A 29 19.45 -14.68 6.58
C LEU A 29 19.50 -13.25 6.04
N ILE A 30 18.79 -12.95 4.97
CA ILE A 30 18.70 -11.57 4.43
C ILE A 30 18.00 -10.65 5.42
N ILE A 31 16.89 -11.09 6.03
CA ILE A 31 16.17 -10.31 7.04
C ILE A 31 17.05 -10.08 8.28
N ALA A 32 17.68 -11.14 8.80
CA ALA A 32 18.57 -11.04 9.96
C ALA A 32 19.78 -10.14 9.68
N GLY A 33 20.38 -10.26 8.48
CA GLY A 33 21.47 -9.39 8.06
C GLY A 33 21.06 -7.92 7.94
N GLY A 34 19.87 -7.65 7.39
CA GLY A 34 19.30 -6.31 7.31
C GLY A 34 19.07 -5.70 8.72
N LEU A 35 18.48 -6.48 9.62
CA LEU A 35 18.26 -6.07 11.02
C LEU A 35 19.59 -5.84 11.75
N ALA A 36 20.57 -6.72 11.59
CA ALA A 36 21.90 -6.54 12.19
C ALA A 36 22.57 -5.26 11.67
N LEU A 37 22.45 -4.97 10.37
CA LEU A 37 23.00 -3.74 9.80
C LEU A 37 22.29 -2.48 10.35
N THR A 38 20.96 -2.54 10.50
CA THR A 38 20.18 -1.46 11.13
C THR A 38 20.63 -1.26 12.59
N SER A 39 20.83 -2.33 13.35
CA SER A 39 21.35 -2.27 14.72
C SER A 39 22.74 -1.64 14.79
N ILE A 40 23.64 -1.98 13.87
CA ILE A 40 24.97 -1.37 13.77
C ILE A 40 24.86 0.14 13.54
N VAL A 41 24.02 0.54 12.57
CA VAL A 41 23.79 1.95 12.24
C VAL A 41 23.22 2.69 13.45
N ARG A 42 22.22 2.13 14.14
CA ARG A 42 21.65 2.71 15.37
C ARG A 42 22.71 2.94 16.45
N LEU A 43 23.56 1.96 16.70
CA LEU A 43 24.63 2.06 17.70
C LEU A 43 25.69 3.11 17.33
N ILE A 44 26.05 3.23 16.06
CA ILE A 44 27.03 4.22 15.59
C ILE A 44 26.47 5.63 15.64
N THR A 45 25.21 5.82 15.24
CA THR A 45 24.61 7.15 15.09
C THR A 45 23.84 7.63 16.32
N GLY A 46 23.54 6.74 17.28
CA GLY A 46 22.66 7.03 18.41
C GLY A 46 21.20 7.29 18.03
N ALA A 47 20.79 6.97 16.80
CA ALA A 47 19.44 7.21 16.29
C ALA A 47 18.47 6.09 16.73
N ASP A 48 18.13 6.05 18.02
CA ASP A 48 17.21 5.03 18.58
C ASP A 48 15.80 5.12 18.00
N GLY A 49 15.46 6.26 17.39
CA GLY A 49 14.18 6.47 16.73
C GLY A 49 13.90 5.54 15.54
N ILE A 50 14.91 4.93 14.92
CA ILE A 50 14.74 4.09 13.72
C ILE A 50 13.90 2.85 14.01
N THR A 51 14.07 2.21 15.16
CA THR A 51 13.45 0.92 15.51
C THR A 51 12.64 0.94 16.80
N ASN A 52 12.36 2.11 17.38
CA ASN A 52 11.63 2.17 18.64
C ASN A 52 10.12 1.81 18.45
N VAL A 53 9.50 1.35 19.55
CA VAL A 53 8.08 0.94 19.59
C VAL A 53 7.15 2.03 19.06
N SER A 54 7.40 3.29 19.42
CA SER A 54 6.57 4.43 19.05
C SER A 54 6.64 4.73 17.55
N GLN A 55 7.84 4.64 16.96
CA GLN A 55 8.04 4.78 15.51
C GLN A 55 7.32 3.69 14.73
N MET A 56 7.44 2.44 15.19
CA MET A 56 6.79 1.29 14.52
C MET A 56 5.26 1.35 14.64
N SER A 57 4.73 1.76 15.80
CA SER A 57 3.28 1.97 15.97
C SER A 57 2.75 3.04 15.02
N THR A 58 3.47 4.17 14.89
CA THR A 58 3.10 5.23 13.93
C THR A 58 3.21 4.75 12.49
N ALA A 59 4.26 4.03 12.15
CA ALA A 59 4.43 3.43 10.83
C ALA A 59 3.28 2.49 10.47
N LEU A 60 2.83 1.66 11.41
CA LEU A 60 1.69 0.78 11.22
C LEU A 60 0.39 1.58 10.98
N GLN A 61 0.13 2.63 11.78
CA GLN A 61 -1.05 3.47 11.61
C GLN A 61 -1.08 4.17 10.25
N LEU A 62 0.06 4.62 9.74
CA LEU A 62 0.16 5.25 8.42
C LEU A 62 0.12 4.23 7.27
N ALA A 63 0.56 2.99 7.50
CA ALA A 63 0.51 1.93 6.52
C ALA A 63 -0.91 1.41 6.25
N VAL A 64 -1.79 1.41 7.28
CA VAL A 64 -3.14 0.83 7.19
C VAL A 64 -3.99 1.46 6.09
N PRO A 65 -4.20 2.78 6.01
CA PRO A 65 -5.03 3.38 4.97
C PRO A 65 -4.45 3.14 3.57
N ILE A 66 -3.11 3.16 3.43
CA ILE A 66 -2.41 2.84 2.18
C ILE A 66 -2.66 1.38 1.78
N GLY A 67 -2.52 0.46 2.74
CA GLY A 67 -2.75 -0.96 2.53
C GLY A 67 -4.18 -1.30 2.16
N LEU A 68 -5.17 -0.66 2.80
CA LEU A 68 -6.59 -0.85 2.49
C LEU A 68 -6.95 -0.32 1.10
N ALA A 69 -6.45 0.85 0.71
CA ALA A 69 -6.62 1.37 -0.64
C ALA A 69 -5.99 0.45 -1.68
N GLY A 70 -4.75 -0.01 -1.43
CA GLY A 70 -4.07 -0.96 -2.31
C GLY A 70 -4.76 -2.32 -2.39
N LEU A 71 -5.35 -2.84 -1.29
CA LEU A 71 -6.20 -4.04 -1.34
C LEU A 71 -7.42 -3.79 -2.23
N GLY A 72 -8.03 -2.61 -2.15
CA GLY A 72 -9.10 -2.21 -3.06
C GLY A 72 -8.65 -2.27 -4.51
N GLY A 73 -7.53 -1.64 -4.85
CA GLY A 73 -6.94 -1.71 -6.19
C GLY A 73 -6.69 -3.15 -6.65
N LEU A 74 -6.15 -3.98 -5.78
CA LEU A 74 -5.88 -5.40 -6.06
C LEU A 74 -7.15 -6.19 -6.41
N TRP A 75 -8.26 -5.95 -5.73
CA TRP A 75 -9.54 -6.59 -6.05
C TRP A 75 -10.04 -6.18 -7.45
N ALA A 76 -10.03 -4.90 -7.76
CA ALA A 76 -10.49 -4.38 -9.05
C ALA A 76 -9.61 -4.86 -10.21
N GLU A 77 -8.28 -4.72 -10.09
CA GLU A 77 -7.36 -5.07 -11.18
C GLU A 77 -7.25 -6.58 -11.39
N ARG A 78 -7.39 -7.40 -10.33
CA ARG A 78 -7.50 -8.86 -10.49
C ARG A 78 -8.76 -9.29 -11.25
N ALA A 79 -9.78 -8.45 -11.32
CA ALA A 79 -10.97 -8.65 -12.18
C ALA A 79 -10.83 -7.98 -13.57
N GLY A 80 -9.70 -7.31 -13.83
CA GLY A 80 -9.41 -6.62 -15.09
C GLY A 80 -10.04 -5.23 -15.20
N VAL A 81 -10.19 -4.52 -14.06
CA VAL A 81 -10.66 -3.13 -14.02
C VAL A 81 -9.66 -2.28 -13.25
N VAL A 82 -8.92 -1.44 -13.97
CA VAL A 82 -8.00 -0.47 -13.34
C VAL A 82 -8.80 0.55 -12.54
N ASN A 83 -8.48 0.73 -11.26
CA ASN A 83 -9.18 1.66 -10.38
C ASN A 83 -8.25 2.76 -9.84
N ILE A 84 -8.07 3.83 -10.61
CA ILE A 84 -7.35 5.04 -10.17
C ILE A 84 -8.24 5.95 -9.28
N GLY A 85 -9.54 5.67 -9.20
CA GLY A 85 -10.49 6.39 -8.36
C GLY A 85 -10.42 6.10 -6.86
N LEU A 86 -9.46 5.29 -6.41
CA LEU A 86 -9.29 4.94 -5.00
C LEU A 86 -9.12 6.15 -4.09
N GLU A 87 -8.44 7.20 -4.55
CA GLU A 87 -8.29 8.46 -3.80
C GLU A 87 -9.66 9.08 -3.49
N GLY A 88 -10.51 9.21 -4.51
CA GLY A 88 -11.87 9.74 -4.34
C GLY A 88 -12.76 8.85 -3.48
N MET A 89 -12.63 7.52 -3.62
CA MET A 89 -13.36 6.56 -2.79
C MET A 89 -12.92 6.64 -1.32
N MET A 90 -11.63 6.89 -1.05
CA MET A 90 -11.13 7.20 0.30
C MET A 90 -11.72 8.52 0.81
N ILE A 91 -11.74 9.59 -0.02
CA ILE A 91 -12.33 10.88 0.35
C ILE A 91 -13.80 10.72 0.76
N LEU A 92 -14.59 9.97 -0.02
CA LEU A 92 -15.96 9.65 0.35
C LEU A 92 -16.02 8.89 1.67
N GLY A 93 -15.14 7.89 1.85
CA GLY A 93 -15.05 7.12 3.09
C GLY A 93 -14.74 7.99 4.32
N THR A 94 -13.80 8.96 4.20
CA THR A 94 -13.48 9.89 5.31
C THR A 94 -14.67 10.74 5.70
N TRP A 95 -15.35 11.31 4.70
CA TRP A 95 -16.47 12.22 4.94
C TRP A 95 -17.68 11.48 5.52
N PHE A 96 -18.13 10.40 4.86
CA PHE A 96 -19.27 9.60 5.31
C PHE A 96 -19.02 8.93 6.66
N GLY A 97 -17.77 8.48 6.87
CA GLY A 97 -17.35 7.87 8.12
C GLY A 97 -17.41 8.85 9.29
N ALA A 98 -16.88 10.05 9.11
CA ALA A 98 -16.94 11.09 10.13
C ALA A 98 -18.38 11.60 10.34
N TRP A 99 -19.14 11.83 9.26
CA TRP A 99 -20.53 12.29 9.34
C TRP A 99 -21.42 11.34 10.14
N ALA A 100 -21.33 10.05 9.89
CA ALA A 100 -22.10 9.07 10.64
C ALA A 100 -21.49 8.79 12.02
N GLY A 101 -20.16 8.89 12.14
CA GLY A 101 -19.43 8.59 13.36
C GLY A 101 -19.74 9.55 14.49
N PHE A 102 -19.80 10.85 14.24
CA PHE A 102 -20.12 11.82 15.30
C PHE A 102 -21.60 11.82 15.69
N GLN A 103 -22.51 11.38 14.82
CA GLN A 103 -23.94 11.35 15.09
C GLN A 103 -24.40 10.05 15.78
N TRP A 104 -23.89 8.89 15.33
CA TRP A 104 -24.40 7.58 15.72
C TRP A 104 -23.31 6.63 16.25
N GLY A 105 -22.14 7.17 16.53
CA GLY A 105 -21.01 6.43 17.07
C GLY A 105 -20.06 5.86 16.04
N PRO A 106 -18.82 5.57 16.45
CA PRO A 106 -17.70 5.31 15.54
C PRO A 106 -17.88 4.05 14.68
N TRP A 107 -18.52 2.99 15.19
CA TRP A 107 -18.77 1.76 14.41
C TRP A 107 -19.80 1.97 13.30
N THR A 108 -20.82 2.81 13.54
CA THR A 108 -21.74 3.24 12.48
C THR A 108 -20.99 4.04 11.43
N GLY A 109 -20.06 4.92 11.86
CA GLY A 109 -19.16 5.62 10.96
C GLY A 109 -18.36 4.69 10.07
N VAL A 110 -17.83 3.57 10.62
CA VAL A 110 -17.12 2.56 9.83
C VAL A 110 -18.00 1.97 8.74
N LEU A 111 -19.21 1.56 9.07
CA LEU A 111 -20.14 0.96 8.08
C LEU A 111 -20.54 1.96 7.00
N VAL A 112 -20.93 3.17 7.40
CA VAL A 112 -21.38 4.20 6.45
C VAL A 112 -20.24 4.71 5.58
N GLY A 113 -19.02 4.79 6.11
CA GLY A 113 -17.84 5.14 5.31
C GLY A 113 -17.43 4.06 4.30
N ILE A 114 -17.54 2.78 4.65
CA ILE A 114 -17.38 1.67 3.70
C ILE A 114 -18.41 1.79 2.56
N LEU A 115 -19.67 2.06 2.89
CA LEU A 115 -20.74 2.26 1.89
C LEU A 115 -20.47 3.49 1.03
N GLY A 116 -19.99 4.58 1.60
CA GLY A 116 -19.60 5.79 0.85
C GLY A 116 -18.54 5.50 -0.20
N GLY A 117 -17.48 4.77 0.18
CA GLY A 117 -16.47 4.32 -0.78
C GLY A 117 -17.02 3.32 -1.80
N ALA A 118 -17.89 2.39 -1.38
CA ALA A 118 -18.52 1.42 -2.26
C ALA A 118 -19.44 2.08 -3.30
N ILE A 119 -20.11 3.19 -2.98
CA ILE A 119 -20.88 4.00 -3.95
C ILE A 119 -19.93 4.55 -5.03
N GLY A 120 -18.77 5.10 -4.65
CA GLY A 120 -17.73 5.48 -5.61
C GLY A 120 -17.29 4.33 -6.50
N GLY A 121 -17.10 3.13 -5.92
CA GLY A 121 -16.81 1.90 -6.64
C GLY A 121 -17.92 1.47 -7.58
N LEU A 122 -19.18 1.58 -7.17
CA LEU A 122 -20.34 1.28 -8.01
C LEU A 122 -20.44 2.22 -9.22
N LEU A 123 -20.22 3.52 -9.00
CA LEU A 123 -20.16 4.51 -10.09
C LEU A 123 -19.05 4.19 -11.08
N HIS A 124 -17.84 3.83 -10.57
CA HIS A 124 -16.74 3.42 -11.41
C HIS A 124 -17.05 2.15 -12.22
N ALA A 125 -17.67 1.15 -11.59
CA ALA A 125 -18.09 -0.06 -12.27
C ALA A 125 -19.16 0.21 -13.35
N LEU A 126 -20.14 1.06 -13.05
CA LEU A 126 -21.18 1.44 -14.02
C LEU A 126 -20.56 2.09 -15.26
N VAL A 127 -19.65 3.03 -15.07
CA VAL A 127 -19.01 3.77 -16.15
C VAL A 127 -18.06 2.90 -16.97
N THR A 128 -17.24 2.08 -16.30
CA THR A 128 -16.17 1.29 -16.96
C THR A 128 -16.66 -0.06 -17.48
N VAL A 129 -17.51 -0.76 -16.74
CA VAL A 129 -17.96 -2.12 -17.10
C VAL A 129 -19.18 -2.08 -17.98
N THR A 130 -20.17 -1.19 -17.73
CA THR A 130 -21.40 -1.11 -18.53
C THR A 130 -21.20 -0.21 -19.75
N PHE A 131 -20.69 1.00 -19.56
CA PHE A 131 -20.53 1.96 -20.67
C PHE A 131 -19.19 1.85 -21.39
N ASN A 132 -18.28 0.99 -20.92
CA ASN A 132 -16.95 0.77 -21.52
C ASN A 132 -16.11 2.07 -21.66
N VAL A 133 -16.30 3.03 -20.77
CA VAL A 133 -15.45 4.23 -20.71
C VAL A 133 -14.07 3.87 -20.22
N ASN A 134 -13.06 4.59 -20.70
CA ASN A 134 -11.69 4.41 -20.25
C ASN A 134 -11.58 4.48 -18.71
N HIS A 135 -10.96 3.48 -18.13
CA HIS A 135 -10.86 3.29 -16.68
C HIS A 135 -10.13 4.45 -15.99
N ILE A 136 -9.09 4.99 -16.64
CA ILE A 136 -8.28 6.12 -16.12
C ILE A 136 -9.15 7.37 -16.05
N VAL A 137 -9.87 7.67 -17.15
CA VAL A 137 -10.75 8.85 -17.23
C VAL A 137 -11.84 8.77 -16.16
N SER A 138 -12.48 7.61 -16.01
CA SER A 138 -13.50 7.38 -14.98
C SER A 138 -12.93 7.55 -13.56
N GLY A 139 -11.75 7.00 -13.29
CA GLY A 139 -11.11 7.12 -11.98
C GLY A 139 -10.77 8.57 -11.62
N VAL A 140 -10.19 9.33 -12.56
CA VAL A 140 -9.91 10.76 -12.36
C VAL A 140 -11.20 11.55 -12.13
N ALA A 141 -12.25 11.27 -12.89
CA ALA A 141 -13.55 11.94 -12.72
C ALA A 141 -14.13 11.69 -11.30
N ILE A 142 -14.01 10.45 -10.78
CA ILE A 142 -14.44 10.12 -9.41
C ILE A 142 -13.62 10.87 -8.38
N ASN A 143 -12.32 11.01 -8.55
CA ASN A 143 -11.47 11.76 -7.62
C ASN A 143 -11.89 13.23 -7.55
N ILE A 144 -12.16 13.85 -8.69
CA ILE A 144 -12.64 15.25 -8.76
C ILE A 144 -14.05 15.37 -8.17
N LEU A 145 -14.95 14.45 -8.52
CA LEU A 145 -16.33 14.45 -8.01
C LEU A 145 -16.37 14.28 -6.48
N ALA A 146 -15.61 13.33 -5.95
CA ALA A 146 -15.54 13.08 -4.51
C ALA A 146 -15.03 14.31 -3.74
N LEU A 147 -13.97 14.95 -4.25
CA LEU A 147 -13.43 16.17 -3.65
C LEU A 147 -14.45 17.31 -3.70
N GLY A 148 -15.10 17.52 -4.84
CA GLY A 148 -16.12 18.57 -5.00
C GLY A 148 -17.35 18.31 -4.13
N ALA A 149 -17.84 17.06 -4.11
CA ALA A 149 -19.01 16.68 -3.31
C ALA A 149 -18.77 16.85 -1.81
N THR A 150 -17.63 16.38 -1.30
CA THR A 150 -17.31 16.51 0.13
C THR A 150 -17.06 17.95 0.55
N ARG A 151 -16.46 18.78 -0.30
CA ARG A 151 -16.35 20.24 -0.06
C ARG A 151 -17.70 20.94 0.02
N TYR A 152 -18.63 20.56 -0.84
CA TYR A 152 -19.97 21.12 -0.83
C TYR A 152 -20.78 20.64 0.38
N LEU A 153 -20.67 19.37 0.74
CA LEU A 153 -21.43 18.77 1.84
C LEU A 153 -20.86 19.10 3.23
N ALA A 154 -19.56 19.40 3.36
CA ALA A 154 -18.93 19.64 4.65
C ALA A 154 -19.53 20.83 5.43
N PRO A 155 -19.67 22.04 4.87
CA PRO A 155 -20.33 23.14 5.59
C PRO A 155 -21.79 22.80 5.92
N LEU A 156 -22.54 22.16 5.03
CA LEU A 156 -23.93 21.80 5.26
C LEU A 156 -24.13 20.82 6.41
N ALA A 157 -23.16 19.90 6.60
CA ALA A 157 -23.28 18.84 7.60
C ALA A 157 -22.57 19.15 8.92
N PHE A 158 -21.55 20.00 8.92
CA PHE A 158 -20.67 20.17 10.07
C PHE A 158 -20.73 21.57 10.70
N GLU A 159 -21.05 22.63 9.94
CA GLU A 159 -21.24 23.94 10.52
C GLU A 159 -22.43 23.96 11.48
N GLY A 160 -22.29 24.71 12.57
CA GLY A 160 -23.33 24.78 13.62
C GLY A 160 -23.19 23.68 14.70
N HIS A 161 -22.35 22.67 14.51
CA HIS A 161 -22.04 21.70 15.54
C HIS A 161 -20.76 22.07 16.29
N THR A 162 -20.68 21.76 17.59
CA THR A 162 -19.51 22.04 18.43
C THR A 162 -18.28 21.33 17.88
N GLY A 163 -17.22 22.06 17.56
CA GLY A 163 -15.99 21.52 16.96
C GLY A 163 -16.06 21.30 15.44
N GLY A 164 -17.22 21.55 14.81
CA GLY A 164 -17.40 21.50 13.36
C GLY A 164 -17.08 22.82 12.66
N SER A 165 -16.73 22.77 11.39
CA SER A 165 -16.49 23.92 10.52
C SER A 165 -16.69 23.53 9.05
N ALA A 166 -16.58 24.49 8.13
CA ALA A 166 -16.68 24.25 6.69
C ALA A 166 -15.66 23.18 6.17
N LYS A 167 -14.57 22.94 6.90
CA LYS A 167 -13.49 22.04 6.48
C LYS A 167 -13.23 20.88 7.41
N GLN A 168 -13.93 20.83 8.55
CA GLN A 168 -13.70 19.85 9.61
C GLN A 168 -15.01 19.39 10.22
N SER A 169 -15.15 18.09 10.48
CA SER A 169 -16.29 17.56 11.24
C SER A 169 -16.11 17.78 12.74
N PRO A 170 -17.19 17.70 13.52
CA PRO A 170 -17.09 17.42 14.96
C PRO A 170 -16.22 16.19 15.23
N ALA A 171 -15.72 16.08 16.47
CA ALA A 171 -14.92 14.91 16.87
C ALA A 171 -15.76 13.62 16.82
N VAL A 172 -15.14 12.55 16.37
CA VAL A 172 -15.68 11.19 16.38
C VAL A 172 -15.05 10.45 17.57
N ASP A 173 -15.88 9.73 18.33
CA ASP A 173 -15.40 8.92 19.44
C ASP A 173 -14.41 7.83 19.00
N SER A 174 -13.51 7.45 19.91
CA SER A 174 -12.51 6.43 19.63
C SER A 174 -13.16 5.06 19.43
N LEU A 175 -12.69 4.30 18.44
CA LEU A 175 -13.03 2.89 18.23
C LEU A 175 -12.44 1.96 19.32
N GLY A 176 -11.62 2.53 20.22
CA GLY A 176 -10.86 1.76 21.18
C GLY A 176 -9.57 1.18 20.63
N HIS A 177 -8.67 0.85 21.56
CA HIS A 177 -7.35 0.31 21.26
C HIS A 177 -7.13 -0.97 22.05
N PHE A 178 -6.37 -1.86 21.48
CA PHE A 178 -5.97 -3.12 22.09
C PHE A 178 -4.45 -3.10 22.33
N THR A 179 -4.06 -3.47 23.52
CA THR A 179 -2.65 -3.66 23.89
C THR A 179 -2.54 -5.06 24.51
N VAL A 180 -1.57 -5.86 24.07
CA VAL A 180 -1.34 -7.19 24.66
C VAL A 180 -0.69 -7.02 26.03
N PRO A 181 -1.41 -7.32 27.14
CA PRO A 181 -0.88 -7.12 28.48
C PRO A 181 0.38 -7.95 28.72
N GLY A 182 1.37 -7.39 29.43
CA GLY A 182 2.63 -8.06 29.74
C GLY A 182 3.61 -8.17 28.58
N LEU A 183 3.15 -8.50 27.37
CA LEU A 183 4.00 -8.60 26.20
C LEU A 183 4.45 -7.20 25.71
N SER A 184 3.55 -6.23 25.69
CA SER A 184 3.87 -4.86 25.28
C SER A 184 4.88 -4.23 26.22
N ASP A 185 4.75 -4.43 27.53
CA ASP A 185 5.66 -3.88 28.52
C ASP A 185 7.04 -4.56 28.42
N ALA A 186 7.07 -5.90 28.34
CA ALA A 186 8.30 -6.66 28.15
C ALA A 186 9.07 -6.24 26.87
N LEU A 187 8.35 -6.07 25.75
CA LEU A 187 8.97 -5.62 24.49
C LEU A 187 9.46 -4.18 24.58
N ARG A 188 8.74 -3.29 25.26
CA ARG A 188 9.16 -1.93 25.52
C ARG A 188 10.43 -1.88 26.39
N ASP A 189 10.47 -2.66 27.46
CA ASP A 189 11.62 -2.74 28.37
C ASP A 189 12.84 -3.28 27.63
N LEU A 190 12.70 -4.34 26.83
CA LEU A 190 13.76 -4.86 25.98
C LEU A 190 14.22 -3.85 24.92
N ASN A 191 13.32 -3.06 24.35
CA ASN A 191 13.68 -2.02 23.40
C ASN A 191 14.47 -0.90 24.07
N ASN A 192 14.09 -0.50 25.29
CA ASN A 192 14.75 0.56 26.05
C ASN A 192 16.16 0.16 26.54
N GLN A 193 16.50 -1.13 26.63
CA GLN A 193 17.82 -1.59 27.03
C GLN A 193 18.91 -1.29 25.99
N GLY A 194 18.55 -1.00 24.75
CA GLY A 194 19.50 -0.65 23.69
C GLY A 194 20.42 -1.78 23.23
N TRP A 195 20.14 -3.04 23.61
CA TRP A 195 20.95 -4.20 23.23
C TRP A 195 20.99 -4.38 21.72
N PHE A 196 22.18 -4.72 21.21
CA PHE A 196 22.37 -5.03 19.81
C PHE A 196 21.37 -6.09 19.34
N PHE A 197 20.69 -5.87 18.22
CA PHE A 197 19.76 -6.75 17.55
C PHE A 197 18.47 -7.07 18.34
N VAL A 198 18.57 -7.33 19.65
CA VAL A 198 17.41 -7.70 20.50
C VAL A 198 16.45 -6.53 20.67
N SER A 199 16.98 -5.35 20.95
CA SER A 199 16.16 -4.13 21.14
C SER A 199 15.46 -3.72 19.84
N ASP A 200 16.10 -3.92 18.70
CA ASP A 200 15.50 -3.58 17.40
C ASP A 200 14.34 -4.52 17.06
N ILE A 201 14.50 -5.83 17.32
CA ILE A 201 13.39 -6.80 17.16
C ILE A 201 12.27 -6.47 18.15
N ALA A 202 12.61 -6.18 19.40
CA ALA A 202 11.64 -5.81 20.42
C ALA A 202 10.86 -4.54 20.04
N GLY A 203 11.51 -3.53 19.48
CA GLY A 203 10.88 -2.31 18.98
C GLY A 203 9.93 -2.58 17.82
N LEU A 204 10.36 -3.36 16.83
CA LEU A 204 9.52 -3.75 15.69
C LEU A 204 8.27 -4.53 16.13
N LEU A 205 8.42 -5.55 16.99
CA LEU A 205 7.31 -6.34 17.49
C LEU A 205 6.43 -5.54 18.46
N GLY A 206 7.04 -4.70 19.30
CA GLY A 206 6.34 -3.83 20.24
C GLY A 206 5.36 -2.88 19.56
N GLY A 207 5.76 -2.31 18.41
CA GLY A 207 4.88 -1.45 17.63
C GLY A 207 3.64 -2.15 17.04
N LEU A 208 3.70 -3.48 16.86
CA LEU A 208 2.58 -4.28 16.35
C LEU A 208 1.59 -4.72 17.43
N VAL A 209 1.97 -4.64 18.71
CA VAL A 209 1.16 -5.16 19.84
C VAL A 209 0.78 -4.10 20.86
N THR A 210 1.32 -2.88 20.73
CA THR A 210 1.09 -1.77 21.66
C THR A 210 0.12 -0.75 21.05
N ASN A 211 -0.98 -0.49 21.76
CA ASN A 211 -1.96 0.56 21.38
C ASN A 211 -2.50 0.43 19.95
N VAL A 212 -2.81 -0.79 19.54
CA VAL A 212 -3.32 -1.10 18.20
C VAL A 212 -4.83 -0.88 18.16
N SER A 213 -5.34 -0.06 17.23
CA SER A 213 -6.78 0.13 17.10
C SER A 213 -7.48 -1.14 16.59
N TRP A 214 -8.75 -1.36 16.99
CA TRP A 214 -9.54 -2.48 16.46
C TRP A 214 -9.62 -2.47 14.94
N LEU A 215 -9.67 -1.29 14.35
CA LEU A 215 -9.70 -1.14 12.89
C LEU A 215 -8.38 -1.56 12.22
N THR A 216 -7.24 -1.35 12.91
CA THR A 216 -5.93 -1.88 12.48
C THR A 216 -5.92 -3.41 12.45
N LEU A 217 -6.48 -4.05 13.48
CA LEU A 217 -6.58 -5.53 13.53
C LEU A 217 -7.45 -6.06 12.38
N ILE A 218 -8.58 -5.40 12.10
CA ILE A 218 -9.43 -5.74 10.96
C ILE A 218 -8.65 -5.59 9.64
N ALA A 219 -7.93 -4.49 9.46
CA ALA A 219 -7.13 -4.25 8.25
C ALA A 219 -6.05 -5.33 8.06
N ILE A 220 -5.33 -5.70 9.13
CA ILE A 220 -4.35 -6.79 9.10
C ILE A 220 -5.02 -8.12 8.72
N ALA A 221 -6.19 -8.43 9.28
CA ALA A 221 -6.93 -9.65 8.98
C ALA A 221 -7.47 -9.69 7.54
N LEU A 222 -7.75 -8.55 6.93
CA LEU A 222 -8.20 -8.46 5.53
C LEU A 222 -7.10 -8.87 4.52
N ILE A 223 -5.82 -8.79 4.88
CA ILE A 223 -4.71 -9.21 4.01
C ILE A 223 -4.76 -10.73 3.75
N PRO A 224 -4.67 -11.61 4.77
CA PRO A 224 -4.78 -13.05 4.57
C PRO A 224 -6.18 -13.46 4.08
N ALA A 225 -7.25 -12.77 4.50
CA ALA A 225 -8.60 -13.03 4.01
C ALA A 225 -8.70 -12.77 2.49
N THR A 226 -8.17 -11.65 1.99
CA THR A 226 -8.08 -11.36 0.55
C THR A 226 -7.28 -12.44 -0.19
N TRP A 227 -6.13 -12.84 0.36
CA TRP A 227 -5.37 -13.92 -0.24
C TRP A 227 -6.16 -15.22 -0.29
N TRP A 228 -6.81 -15.61 0.80
CA TRP A 228 -7.60 -16.83 0.85
C TRP A 228 -8.77 -16.79 -0.14
N ILE A 229 -9.55 -15.69 -0.15
CA ILE A 229 -10.69 -15.53 -1.05
C ILE A 229 -10.23 -15.59 -2.51
N LEU A 230 -9.24 -14.79 -2.89
CA LEU A 230 -8.83 -14.68 -4.30
C LEU A 230 -8.06 -15.91 -4.80
N TRP A 231 -7.28 -16.63 -3.96
CA TRP A 231 -6.43 -17.73 -4.43
C TRP A 231 -6.88 -19.13 -4.02
N ARG A 232 -7.79 -19.24 -3.03
CA ARG A 232 -8.20 -20.55 -2.49
C ARG A 232 -9.68 -20.86 -2.69
N THR A 233 -10.50 -19.94 -3.24
CA THR A 233 -11.93 -20.16 -3.47
C THR A 233 -12.28 -20.21 -4.96
N ALA A 234 -13.40 -20.87 -5.28
CA ALA A 234 -13.97 -20.89 -6.64
C ALA A 234 -14.40 -19.48 -7.10
N PHE A 235 -14.87 -18.64 -6.16
CA PHE A 235 -15.19 -17.24 -6.43
C PHE A 235 -13.96 -16.47 -6.92
N GLY A 236 -12.84 -16.56 -6.19
CA GLY A 236 -11.60 -15.89 -6.55
C GLY A 236 -11.00 -16.41 -7.87
N LEU A 237 -11.13 -17.71 -8.15
CA LEU A 237 -10.71 -18.26 -9.43
C LEU A 237 -11.50 -17.62 -10.60
N ARG A 238 -12.84 -17.56 -10.50
CA ARG A 238 -13.69 -16.93 -11.51
C ARG A 238 -13.40 -15.43 -11.66
N LEU A 239 -13.20 -14.73 -10.55
CA LEU A 239 -12.85 -13.31 -10.57
C LEU A 239 -11.52 -13.07 -11.31
N ARG A 240 -10.47 -13.82 -10.98
CA ARG A 240 -9.17 -13.70 -11.64
C ARG A 240 -9.20 -14.13 -13.11
N SER A 241 -10.03 -15.13 -13.48
CA SER A 241 -10.20 -15.49 -14.89
C SER A 241 -10.80 -14.34 -15.73
N CYS A 242 -11.67 -13.51 -15.13
CA CYS A 242 -12.19 -12.31 -15.79
C CYS A 242 -11.08 -11.26 -16.06
N GLY A 243 -10.04 -11.18 -15.22
CA GLY A 243 -8.91 -10.28 -15.43
C GLY A 243 -7.83 -10.84 -16.34
N GLU A 244 -7.71 -12.17 -16.47
CA GLU A 244 -6.71 -12.79 -17.34
C GLU A 244 -7.22 -12.95 -18.78
N ASN A 245 -8.43 -13.48 -18.95
CA ASN A 245 -9.08 -13.67 -20.25
C ASN A 245 -10.61 -13.70 -20.10
N PRO A 246 -11.28 -12.54 -20.18
CA PRO A 246 -12.72 -12.44 -19.99
C PRO A 246 -13.53 -13.23 -21.03
N VAL A 247 -13.04 -13.32 -22.27
CA VAL A 247 -13.71 -14.07 -23.35
C VAL A 247 -13.70 -15.57 -23.06
N ALA A 248 -12.55 -16.13 -22.66
CA ALA A 248 -12.46 -17.53 -22.25
C ALA A 248 -13.29 -17.81 -20.98
N ALA A 249 -13.32 -16.87 -20.02
CA ALA A 249 -14.14 -17.00 -18.84
C ALA A 249 -15.65 -17.05 -19.19
N GLU A 250 -16.09 -16.19 -20.11
CA GLU A 250 -17.47 -16.20 -20.62
C GLU A 250 -17.83 -17.53 -21.29
N SER A 251 -16.97 -18.06 -22.14
CA SER A 251 -17.16 -19.35 -22.83
C SER A 251 -17.32 -20.52 -21.86
N LEU A 252 -16.73 -20.41 -20.66
CA LEU A 252 -16.88 -21.37 -19.57
C LEU A 252 -18.08 -21.08 -18.65
N GLY A 253 -18.99 -20.17 -19.04
CA GLY A 253 -20.21 -19.83 -18.31
C GLY A 253 -20.01 -18.85 -17.14
N VAL A 254 -18.85 -18.18 -17.03
CA VAL A 254 -18.63 -17.16 -16.01
C VAL A 254 -19.31 -15.85 -16.42
N ASN A 255 -20.14 -15.29 -15.54
CA ASN A 255 -20.75 -13.97 -15.78
C ASN A 255 -19.72 -12.87 -15.47
N VAL A 256 -18.96 -12.45 -16.49
CA VAL A 256 -17.85 -11.48 -16.38
C VAL A 256 -18.31 -10.14 -15.81
N TYR A 257 -19.46 -9.60 -16.25
CA TYR A 257 -20.02 -8.35 -15.73
C TYR A 257 -20.21 -8.42 -14.21
N LYS A 258 -20.88 -9.49 -13.73
CA LYS A 258 -21.16 -9.69 -12.30
C LYS A 258 -19.86 -9.66 -11.47
N TYR A 259 -18.82 -10.40 -11.90
CA TYR A 259 -17.56 -10.48 -11.16
C TYR A 259 -16.79 -9.16 -11.18
N LYS A 260 -16.77 -8.44 -12.31
CA LYS A 260 -16.16 -7.11 -12.40
C LYS A 260 -16.88 -6.11 -11.48
N TYR A 261 -18.23 -6.07 -11.50
CA TYR A 261 -19.01 -5.21 -10.61
C TYR A 261 -18.71 -5.49 -9.13
N ILE A 262 -18.78 -6.75 -8.70
CA ILE A 262 -18.51 -7.13 -7.30
C ILE A 262 -17.08 -6.71 -6.91
N ALA A 263 -16.08 -6.95 -7.76
CA ALA A 263 -14.70 -6.60 -7.49
C ALA A 263 -14.51 -5.09 -7.30
N VAL A 264 -15.10 -4.27 -8.15
CA VAL A 264 -14.95 -2.81 -8.11
C VAL A 264 -15.73 -2.19 -6.95
N VAL A 265 -16.90 -2.74 -6.60
CA VAL A 265 -17.65 -2.30 -5.40
C VAL A 265 -16.89 -2.64 -4.12
N ILE A 266 -16.32 -3.86 -4.01
CA ILE A 266 -15.45 -4.24 -2.89
C ILE A 266 -14.21 -3.33 -2.86
N SER A 267 -13.62 -3.03 -4.02
CA SER A 267 -12.50 -2.09 -4.15
C SER A 267 -12.82 -0.73 -3.53
N GLY A 268 -13.98 -0.17 -3.89
CA GLY A 268 -14.44 1.10 -3.32
C GLY A 268 -14.70 1.01 -1.82
N GLY A 269 -15.30 -0.09 -1.34
CA GLY A 269 -15.54 -0.30 0.09
C GLY A 269 -14.24 -0.41 0.91
N LEU A 270 -13.22 -1.09 0.39
CA LEU A 270 -11.90 -1.19 1.04
C LEU A 270 -11.18 0.17 1.05
N ALA A 271 -11.24 0.92 -0.04
CA ALA A 271 -10.73 2.29 -0.08
C ALA A 271 -11.49 3.19 0.90
N GLY A 272 -12.82 3.08 0.96
CA GLY A 272 -13.65 3.78 1.92
C GLY A 272 -13.28 3.45 3.37
N LEU A 273 -13.02 2.18 3.68
CA LEU A 273 -12.53 1.76 5.00
C LEU A 273 -11.17 2.41 5.33
N GLY A 274 -10.26 2.52 4.34
CA GLY A 274 -9.01 3.28 4.48
C GLY A 274 -9.26 4.76 4.78
N GLY A 275 -10.29 5.34 4.17
CA GLY A 275 -10.76 6.70 4.46
C GLY A 275 -11.28 6.86 5.89
N VAL A 276 -12.15 5.95 6.33
CA VAL A 276 -12.65 5.93 7.73
C VAL A 276 -11.50 5.86 8.73
N PHE A 277 -10.50 5.04 8.45
CA PHE A 277 -9.33 4.95 9.32
C PHE A 277 -8.67 6.32 9.54
N LEU A 278 -8.59 7.14 8.49
CA LEU A 278 -8.02 8.48 8.58
C LEU A 278 -8.86 9.42 9.46
N SER A 279 -10.19 9.29 9.44
CA SER A 279 -11.10 10.17 10.18
C SER A 279 -11.55 9.65 11.56
N THR A 280 -11.05 8.48 11.99
CA THR A 280 -11.41 7.88 13.29
C THR A 280 -10.22 7.40 14.11
N VAL A 281 -9.12 6.99 13.45
CA VAL A 281 -7.94 6.43 14.13
C VAL A 281 -6.74 7.36 13.99
N ALA A 282 -6.42 7.81 12.76
CA ALA A 282 -5.31 8.73 12.54
C ALA A 282 -5.63 10.14 13.07
N ASN A 283 -6.85 10.60 12.83
CA ASN A 283 -7.41 11.82 13.42
C ASN A 283 -8.84 11.53 13.90
N PRO A 284 -9.28 12.08 15.03
CA PRO A 284 -10.64 11.85 15.53
C PRO A 284 -11.68 12.76 14.85
N PHE A 285 -11.49 13.15 13.59
CA PHE A 285 -12.39 14.00 12.80
C PHE A 285 -12.05 13.92 11.31
N TYR A 286 -13.01 14.27 10.47
CA TYR A 286 -12.75 14.59 9.06
C TYR A 286 -12.03 15.94 8.94
N LEU A 287 -11.01 15.99 8.12
CA LEU A 287 -10.36 17.23 7.68
C LEU A 287 -10.27 17.24 6.16
N GLU A 288 -10.65 18.37 5.54
CA GLU A 288 -10.52 18.52 4.08
C GLU A 288 -9.07 18.26 3.63
N GLY A 289 -8.90 17.39 2.64
CA GLY A 289 -7.59 17.07 2.08
C GLY A 289 -6.77 16.05 2.89
N GLN A 290 -7.27 15.49 3.98
CA GLN A 290 -6.49 14.56 4.83
C GLN A 290 -6.08 13.25 4.14
N VAL A 291 -6.70 12.85 3.02
CA VAL A 291 -6.31 11.66 2.26
C VAL A 291 -4.92 11.84 1.63
N SER A 292 -4.63 13.05 1.11
CA SER A 292 -3.28 13.49 0.70
C SER A 292 -2.55 12.50 -0.22
N GLY A 293 -3.22 11.93 -1.21
CA GLY A 293 -2.62 11.04 -2.19
C GLY A 293 -2.42 9.59 -1.73
N ARG A 294 -2.89 9.20 -0.53
CA ARG A 294 -2.72 7.83 0.00
C ARG A 294 -3.38 6.76 -0.86
N GLY A 295 -4.44 7.09 -1.58
CA GLY A 295 -5.06 6.22 -2.57
C GLY A 295 -4.10 5.88 -3.73
N PHE A 296 -3.38 6.87 -4.25
CA PHE A 296 -2.37 6.67 -5.29
C PHE A 296 -1.13 5.91 -4.76
N ILE A 297 -0.70 6.20 -3.53
CA ILE A 297 0.37 5.45 -2.86
C ILE A 297 -0.06 3.99 -2.67
N GLY A 298 -1.33 3.73 -2.36
CA GLY A 298 -1.90 2.37 -2.28
C GLY A 298 -1.81 1.61 -3.60
N LEU A 299 -2.09 2.26 -4.74
CA LEU A 299 -1.87 1.67 -6.08
C LEU A 299 -0.38 1.36 -6.30
N ALA A 300 0.51 2.29 -5.96
CA ALA A 300 1.95 2.04 -6.07
C ALA A 300 2.39 0.85 -5.22
N ALA A 301 1.92 0.76 -3.97
CA ALA A 301 2.20 -0.37 -3.07
C ALA A 301 1.68 -1.70 -3.64
N MET A 302 0.53 -1.71 -4.32
CA MET A 302 -0.02 -2.88 -5.00
C MET A 302 0.86 -3.31 -6.18
N ILE A 303 1.29 -2.38 -7.01
CA ILE A 303 2.18 -2.63 -8.16
C ILE A 303 3.52 -3.20 -7.66
N PHE A 304 4.13 -2.59 -6.64
CA PHE A 304 5.36 -3.09 -6.00
C PHE A 304 5.17 -4.47 -5.39
N GLY A 305 4.00 -4.72 -4.80
CA GLY A 305 3.58 -6.01 -4.28
C GLY A 305 3.29 -7.04 -5.36
N ASN A 306 3.44 -6.69 -6.65
CA ASN A 306 3.21 -7.55 -7.81
C ASN A 306 1.81 -8.18 -7.81
N TRP A 307 0.80 -7.38 -7.51
CA TRP A 307 -0.61 -7.79 -7.38
C TRP A 307 -0.82 -8.97 -6.41
N MET A 308 -0.03 -9.03 -5.35
CA MET A 308 -0.15 -10.04 -4.27
C MET A 308 -0.38 -9.36 -2.93
N PRO A 309 -1.33 -9.84 -2.09
CA PRO A 309 -1.66 -9.19 -0.81
C PRO A 309 -0.47 -9.07 0.14
N GLY A 310 0.39 -10.08 0.22
CA GLY A 310 1.59 -10.04 1.06
C GLY A 310 2.63 -9.02 0.57
N GLY A 311 2.85 -8.92 -0.74
CA GLY A 311 3.74 -7.92 -1.32
C GLY A 311 3.20 -6.50 -1.13
N LEU A 312 1.89 -6.31 -1.32
CA LEU A 312 1.19 -5.05 -1.03
C LEU A 312 1.37 -4.64 0.44
N ALA A 313 1.21 -5.56 1.39
CA ALA A 313 1.39 -5.27 2.81
C ALA A 313 2.81 -4.79 3.13
N LEU A 314 3.83 -5.40 2.51
CA LEU A 314 5.22 -4.96 2.63
C LEU A 314 5.42 -3.56 2.01
N GLY A 315 4.83 -3.31 0.84
CA GLY A 315 4.88 -1.98 0.20
C GLY A 315 4.19 -0.91 1.05
N ALA A 316 2.99 -1.18 1.54
CA ALA A 316 2.26 -0.27 2.43
C ALA A 316 3.03 -0.03 3.74
N GLY A 317 3.64 -1.07 4.32
CA GLY A 317 4.50 -0.96 5.50
C GLY A 317 5.72 -0.07 5.26
N LEU A 318 6.37 -0.21 4.10
CA LEU A 318 7.49 0.64 3.71
C LEU A 318 7.08 2.11 3.60
N PHE A 319 5.96 2.39 2.93
CA PHE A 319 5.45 3.76 2.82
C PHE A 319 5.02 4.33 4.17
N GLY A 320 4.32 3.53 4.99
CA GLY A 320 3.93 3.95 6.33
C GLY A 320 5.13 4.24 7.22
N TYR A 321 6.20 3.43 7.11
CA TYR A 321 7.45 3.68 7.84
C TYR A 321 8.12 4.96 7.40
N THR A 322 8.25 5.19 6.10
CA THR A 322 8.91 6.41 5.58
C THR A 322 8.12 7.69 5.88
N ASP A 323 6.79 7.61 5.84
CA ASP A 323 5.92 8.73 6.22
C ASP A 323 5.99 9.00 7.74
N SER A 324 6.17 7.94 8.57
CA SER A 324 6.32 8.07 10.02
C SER A 324 7.63 8.77 10.44
N LEU A 325 8.68 8.70 9.62
CA LEU A 325 9.94 9.41 9.88
C LEU A 325 9.73 10.93 9.89
N ASN A 326 8.84 11.46 9.05
CA ASN A 326 8.49 12.87 9.04
C ASN A 326 7.85 13.34 10.35
N LEU A 327 7.08 12.45 11.01
CA LEU A 327 6.29 12.83 12.19
C LEU A 327 7.06 12.68 13.50
N ARG A 328 8.04 11.77 13.56
CA ARG A 328 8.64 11.34 14.84
C ARG A 328 10.15 11.36 14.92
N GLY A 329 10.83 12.21 14.24
CA GLY A 329 12.29 12.29 14.46
C GLY A 329 13.08 12.53 13.18
N GLY A 330 12.42 13.11 12.24
CA GLY A 330 12.80 13.46 10.90
C GLY A 330 14.29 13.49 10.58
N SER A 331 14.97 14.54 10.98
CA SER A 331 16.33 14.84 10.52
C SER A 331 17.37 13.78 10.95
N ALA A 332 17.45 13.46 12.22
CA ALA A 332 18.47 12.53 12.76
C ALA A 332 18.24 11.08 12.27
N ASN A 333 16.97 10.63 12.24
CA ASN A 333 16.67 9.28 11.77
C ASN A 333 16.95 9.13 10.28
N VAL A 334 16.59 10.13 9.45
CA VAL A 334 16.88 10.09 8.01
C VAL A 334 18.38 10.20 7.75
N HIS A 335 19.11 11.00 8.54
CA HIS A 335 20.57 11.06 8.48
C HIS A 335 21.21 9.68 8.76
N ALA A 336 20.75 8.98 9.79
CA ALA A 336 21.22 7.62 10.06
C ALA A 336 20.84 6.63 8.93
N LEU A 337 19.68 6.80 8.28
CA LEU A 337 19.30 5.99 7.13
C LEU A 337 20.16 6.26 5.88
N LEU A 338 20.81 7.44 5.76
CA LEU A 338 21.82 7.65 4.71
C LEU A 338 23.00 6.70 4.90
N LEU A 339 23.50 6.55 6.15
CA LEU A 339 24.56 5.59 6.45
C LEU A 339 24.14 4.16 6.14
N LEU A 340 22.91 3.76 6.54
CA LEU A 340 22.37 2.45 6.22
C LEU A 340 22.29 2.22 4.70
N GLY A 341 21.81 3.21 3.96
CA GLY A 341 21.74 3.17 2.50
C GLY A 341 23.11 3.04 1.84
N ALA A 342 24.09 3.81 2.31
CA ALA A 342 25.48 3.73 1.82
C ALA A 342 26.07 2.32 2.04
N LEU A 343 25.89 1.75 3.24
CA LEU A 343 26.37 0.39 3.56
C LEU A 343 25.68 -0.68 2.70
N LEU A 344 24.37 -0.58 2.49
CA LEU A 344 23.65 -1.49 1.60
C LEU A 344 24.11 -1.39 0.15
N LEU A 345 24.39 -0.18 -0.34
CA LEU A 345 24.95 0.05 -1.68
C LEU A 345 26.37 -0.51 -1.81
N ILE A 346 27.19 -0.40 -0.77
CA ILE A 346 28.54 -1.00 -0.74
C ILE A 346 28.44 -2.54 -0.84
N ILE A 347 27.55 -3.14 -0.03
CA ILE A 347 27.31 -4.59 -0.07
C ILE A 347 26.83 -5.01 -1.48
N ALA A 348 25.91 -4.24 -2.07
CA ALA A 348 25.42 -4.49 -3.43
C ALA A 348 26.54 -4.37 -4.48
N ALA A 349 27.42 -3.38 -4.37
CA ALA A 349 28.55 -3.21 -5.26
C ALA A 349 29.53 -4.40 -5.18
N ILE A 350 29.87 -4.84 -3.96
CA ILE A 350 30.72 -6.03 -3.72
C ILE A 350 30.05 -7.27 -4.35
N PHE A 351 28.74 -7.47 -4.14
CA PHE A 351 28.00 -8.58 -4.72
C PHE A 351 28.04 -8.57 -6.25
N LEU A 352 27.95 -7.41 -6.88
CA LEU A 352 28.04 -7.24 -8.33
C LEU A 352 29.46 -7.57 -8.84
N VAL A 353 30.52 -7.22 -8.11
CA VAL A 353 31.90 -7.62 -8.44
C VAL A 353 32.04 -9.14 -8.41
N VAL A 354 31.56 -9.80 -7.36
CA VAL A 354 31.57 -11.28 -7.26
C VAL A 354 30.82 -11.94 -8.42
N ARG A 355 29.76 -11.28 -8.91
CA ARG A 355 29.01 -11.69 -10.11
C ARG A 355 29.67 -11.28 -11.43
N LYS A 356 30.89 -10.75 -11.40
CA LYS A 356 31.66 -10.24 -12.57
C LYS A 356 30.95 -9.17 -13.40
N LYS A 357 30.05 -8.40 -12.77
CA LYS A 357 29.32 -7.28 -13.36
C LYS A 357 30.00 -5.95 -12.98
N TYR A 358 31.14 -5.65 -13.61
CA TYR A 358 32.00 -4.54 -13.20
C TYR A 358 31.39 -3.15 -13.45
N ALA A 359 30.79 -2.91 -14.61
CA ALA A 359 30.21 -1.59 -14.94
C ALA A 359 29.06 -1.20 -13.98
N PRO A 360 28.01 -2.02 -13.73
CA PRO A 360 27.01 -1.66 -12.74
C PRO A 360 27.58 -1.62 -11.31
N SER A 361 28.60 -2.41 -10.98
CA SER A 361 29.26 -2.32 -9.68
C SER A 361 29.93 -0.96 -9.47
N MET A 362 30.65 -0.45 -10.47
CA MET A 362 31.30 0.84 -10.39
C MET A 362 30.26 1.98 -10.20
N ILE A 363 29.15 1.97 -10.94
CA ILE A 363 28.09 2.96 -10.76
C ILE A 363 27.52 2.88 -9.35
N THR A 364 27.23 1.67 -8.85
CA THR A 364 26.70 1.46 -7.49
C THR A 364 27.70 1.95 -6.42
N ALA A 365 28.99 1.70 -6.62
CA ALA A 365 30.04 2.16 -5.72
C ALA A 365 30.17 3.69 -5.69
N VAL A 366 30.07 4.36 -6.85
CA VAL A 366 30.08 5.84 -6.94
C VAL A 366 28.86 6.41 -6.21
N VAL A 367 27.66 5.84 -6.41
CA VAL A 367 26.46 6.28 -5.68
C VAL A 367 26.62 6.05 -4.19
N ALA A 368 27.17 4.92 -3.76
CA ALA A 368 27.47 4.63 -2.36
C ALA A 368 28.41 5.67 -1.75
N ALA A 369 29.48 6.02 -2.48
CA ALA A 369 30.44 7.03 -2.04
C ALA A 369 29.82 8.43 -1.93
N LEU A 370 28.93 8.82 -2.84
CA LEU A 370 28.21 10.10 -2.78
C LEU A 370 27.24 10.15 -1.59
N VAL A 371 26.49 9.07 -1.33
CA VAL A 371 25.59 8.99 -0.18
C VAL A 371 26.37 9.00 1.13
N PHE A 372 27.49 8.28 1.19
CA PHE A 372 28.37 8.28 2.36
C PHE A 372 29.04 9.65 2.58
N ALA A 373 29.50 10.33 1.52
CA ALA A 373 30.04 11.66 1.61
C ALA A 373 29.00 12.65 2.14
N TRP A 374 27.76 12.57 1.69
CA TRP A 374 26.67 13.37 2.25
C TRP A 374 26.49 13.11 3.74
N TYR A 375 26.39 11.85 4.16
CA TYR A 375 26.34 11.49 5.57
C TYR A 375 27.53 12.07 6.37
N ALA A 376 28.76 11.96 5.85
CA ALA A 376 29.96 12.37 6.56
C ALA A 376 30.19 13.90 6.61
N THR A 377 29.55 14.66 5.71
CA THR A 377 29.69 16.12 5.62
C THR A 377 28.53 16.90 6.25
N THR A 378 27.49 16.21 6.68
CA THR A 378 26.31 16.83 7.31
C THR A 378 26.02 16.16 8.66
N ASP A 379 25.57 16.93 9.63
CA ASP A 379 25.12 16.42 10.93
C ASP A 379 23.62 16.11 10.92
N GLU A 380 22.87 16.79 10.05
CA GLU A 380 21.41 16.65 9.93
C GLU A 380 20.95 16.75 8.47
N VAL A 381 19.80 16.16 8.18
CA VAL A 381 19.16 16.26 6.87
C VAL A 381 18.11 17.36 6.90
N PRO A 382 18.07 18.29 5.93
CA PRO A 382 17.04 19.33 5.84
C PRO A 382 15.62 18.74 5.82
N ASN A 383 14.66 19.38 6.51
CA ASN A 383 13.27 18.90 6.59
C ASN A 383 12.61 18.70 5.23
N GLN A 384 13.00 19.49 4.21
CA GLN A 384 12.51 19.32 2.85
C GLN A 384 12.88 17.95 2.25
N VAL A 385 14.09 17.47 2.56
CA VAL A 385 14.57 16.15 2.11
C VAL A 385 13.89 15.04 2.91
N VAL A 386 13.70 15.24 4.23
CA VAL A 386 12.94 14.31 5.06
C VAL A 386 11.53 14.10 4.47
N SER A 387 10.85 15.19 4.12
CA SER A 387 9.51 15.14 3.48
C SER A 387 9.53 14.50 2.08
N ALA A 388 10.64 14.56 1.37
CA ALA A 388 10.81 13.91 0.06
C ALA A 388 11.16 12.41 0.15
N THR A 389 11.55 11.90 1.34
CA THR A 389 12.00 10.51 1.53
C THR A 389 11.00 9.46 1.00
N PRO A 390 9.67 9.53 1.24
CA PRO A 390 8.72 8.57 0.70
C PRO A 390 8.72 8.52 -0.83
N TYR A 391 8.87 9.66 -1.49
CA TYR A 391 8.90 9.76 -2.96
C TYR A 391 10.20 9.18 -3.54
N VAL A 392 11.34 9.46 -2.90
CA VAL A 392 12.65 8.90 -3.30
C VAL A 392 12.62 7.37 -3.18
N ILE A 393 12.13 6.84 -2.05
CA ILE A 393 12.00 5.40 -1.85
C ILE A 393 11.05 4.78 -2.89
N THR A 394 9.95 5.46 -3.22
CA THR A 394 9.05 5.05 -4.29
C THR A 394 9.80 4.86 -5.61
N LEU A 395 10.59 5.86 -6.02
CA LEU A 395 11.36 5.80 -7.27
C LEU A 395 12.39 4.66 -7.25
N VAL A 396 13.09 4.48 -6.13
CA VAL A 396 14.07 3.38 -5.96
C VAL A 396 13.39 2.02 -6.05
N VAL A 397 12.28 1.82 -5.32
CA VAL A 397 11.54 0.56 -5.36
C VAL A 397 10.97 0.28 -6.75
N LEU A 398 10.47 1.31 -7.44
CA LEU A 398 9.96 1.20 -8.81
C LEU A 398 11.06 0.79 -9.78
N ALA A 399 12.23 1.41 -9.70
CA ALA A 399 13.39 1.07 -10.52
C ALA A 399 13.87 -0.38 -10.30
N LEU A 400 13.82 -0.86 -9.06
CA LEU A 400 14.23 -2.23 -8.71
C LEU A 400 13.16 -3.28 -9.06
N SER A 401 11.87 -2.93 -8.96
CA SER A 401 10.74 -3.85 -9.14
C SER A 401 10.28 -3.99 -10.58
N ALA A 402 10.58 -3.04 -11.47
CA ALA A 402 10.04 -2.93 -12.83
C ALA A 402 10.31 -4.14 -13.75
N GLN A 403 11.20 -5.06 -13.38
CA GLN A 403 11.68 -6.10 -14.29
C GLN A 403 10.78 -7.35 -14.44
N ARG A 404 9.74 -7.56 -13.61
CA ARG A 404 8.90 -8.78 -13.64
C ARG A 404 7.49 -8.56 -13.10
N LEU A 405 6.80 -7.56 -13.56
CA LEU A 405 5.42 -7.29 -13.16
C LEU A 405 4.46 -8.37 -13.70
N ARG A 406 3.56 -8.86 -12.85
CA ARG A 406 2.54 -9.87 -13.17
C ARG A 406 1.14 -9.27 -13.14
N MET A 407 0.97 -8.19 -13.88
CA MET A 407 -0.34 -7.57 -14.10
C MET A 407 -1.28 -8.56 -14.81
N PRO A 408 -2.58 -8.61 -14.48
CA PRO A 408 -3.56 -9.39 -15.23
C PRO A 408 -3.59 -8.97 -16.71
N LYS A 409 -3.68 -9.93 -17.63
CA LYS A 409 -3.49 -9.69 -19.07
C LYS A 409 -4.59 -8.79 -19.69
N ALA A 410 -5.82 -8.88 -19.19
CA ALA A 410 -6.94 -8.09 -19.68
C ALA A 410 -7.24 -6.88 -18.77
N ASP A 411 -6.28 -6.47 -17.92
CA ASP A 411 -6.48 -5.33 -17.05
C ASP A 411 -6.55 -4.02 -17.85
N GLY A 412 -7.56 -3.22 -17.56
CA GLY A 412 -7.82 -1.96 -18.28
C GLY A 412 -8.42 -2.14 -19.69
N LEU A 413 -8.57 -3.36 -20.18
CA LEU A 413 -9.14 -3.61 -21.49
C LEU A 413 -10.68 -3.62 -21.46
N PRO A 414 -11.36 -2.93 -22.40
CA PRO A 414 -12.80 -2.99 -22.52
C PRO A 414 -13.25 -4.41 -22.88
N TYR A 415 -14.36 -4.84 -22.29
CA TYR A 415 -14.96 -6.14 -22.56
C TYR A 415 -16.41 -5.97 -22.95
N ARG A 416 -16.83 -6.63 -24.04
CA ARG A 416 -18.24 -6.73 -24.46
C ARG A 416 -18.66 -8.19 -24.53
N LYS A 417 -19.87 -8.47 -24.04
CA LYS A 417 -20.44 -9.82 -24.08
C LYS A 417 -20.59 -10.30 -25.52
N GLY A 418 -20.17 -11.54 -25.78
CA GLY A 418 -20.31 -12.18 -27.11
C GLY A 418 -19.19 -11.86 -28.10
N GLN A 419 -18.09 -11.22 -27.70
CA GLN A 419 -16.94 -10.95 -28.58
C GLN A 419 -16.18 -12.22 -29.03
N GLY A 420 -16.45 -13.37 -28.43
CA GLY A 420 -15.79 -14.66 -28.73
C GLY A 420 -16.61 -15.55 -29.69
N LYS A 421 -17.63 -15.02 -30.33
CA LYS A 421 -18.44 -15.74 -31.34
C LYS A 421 -18.01 -15.40 -32.74
#